data_3d72a3beaaa296adbb87b567339bbfa1
#
_entry.id   3d72a3beaaa296adbb87b567339bbfa1
#
_cell.length_a   1.000
_cell.length_b   1.000
_cell.length_c   1.000
_cell.angle_alpha   90.00
_cell.angle_beta   90.00
_cell.angle_gamma   90.00
#
_symmetry.space_group_name_H-M   'P 1'
#
loop_
_entity.id
_entity.type
_entity.pdbx_description
1 polymer ?
#
loop_
_entity_poly.entity_id
_entity_poly.type
_entity_poly.pdbx_seq_one_letter_code
_entity_poly.pdbx_strand_id
1 'polypeptide(L)'
;MARRESKRRREPLTRERIPIWTANYVLYEYGTGIIMAVPAHDQRDYEFAKKYSVPIKTVIQPRGKQPLQNQAYVGDGILVNSHQFNGLENKEAIKQVAKFLKKNKLGKETTQYKLRDWLISRQRYWGAPIPIIYCTNCGIVPVPEKDLPVILPESVDFKTGGNPLATNEKFVNVKCPKCHQKAKRETDTMDTFVDSSWYFLKYCSPKSKKIFDNEVNFWMPIDMYIGGREHAAGHLIYFRFFTKVMKDLGLLKISEPALTLYNHGDVNKDGLRMSKSRGNVVDPLDTVKK
;
A
#
# COMPACT_ATOMS: atom_id res chain seq x y z
N MET A 1 12.41 3.85 22.39
CA MET A 1 12.73 3.01 23.58
C MET A 1 13.15 1.64 23.06
N ALA A 2 14.23 1.05 23.60
CA ALA A 2 14.65 -0.29 23.19
C ALA A 2 14.76 -1.18 24.42
N ARG A 3 14.40 -2.45 24.28
CA ARG A 3 14.44 -3.44 25.37
C ARG A 3 15.13 -4.72 24.87
N ARG A 4 16.06 -5.23 25.64
CA ARG A 4 16.66 -6.54 25.41
C ARG A 4 15.74 -7.63 25.95
N GLU A 5 15.42 -8.61 25.11
CA GLU A 5 14.67 -9.79 25.54
C GLU A 5 15.58 -10.78 26.27
N SER A 6 15.05 -11.49 27.25
CA SER A 6 15.78 -12.53 27.98
C SER A 6 16.13 -13.74 27.11
N LYS A 7 15.36 -13.96 26.04
CA LYS A 7 15.53 -15.10 25.13
C LYS A 7 16.61 -14.83 24.08
N ARG A 8 17.40 -15.84 23.76
CA ARG A 8 18.35 -15.85 22.66
C ARG A 8 17.84 -16.81 21.60
N ARG A 9 18.01 -16.48 20.35
CA ARG A 9 17.74 -17.37 19.21
C ARG A 9 19.05 -17.82 18.56
N ARG A 10 19.03 -18.96 17.91
CA ARG A 10 20.15 -19.42 17.07
C ARG A 10 19.99 -18.85 15.68
N GLU A 11 21.02 -18.17 15.22
CA GLU A 11 21.10 -17.69 13.85
C GLU A 11 21.12 -18.90 12.88
N PRO A 12 20.31 -18.93 11.80
CA PRO A 12 20.15 -20.14 10.96
C PRO A 12 21.41 -20.61 10.26
N LEU A 13 22.31 -19.71 9.85
CA LEU A 13 23.49 -20.05 9.07
C LEU A 13 24.63 -20.55 9.96
N THR A 14 24.93 -19.83 11.04
CA THR A 14 26.09 -20.08 11.90
C THR A 14 25.75 -20.89 13.14
N ARG A 15 24.48 -21.02 13.48
CA ARG A 15 23.98 -21.60 14.73
C ARG A 15 24.44 -20.87 16.00
N GLU A 16 25.07 -19.70 15.87
CA GLU A 16 25.44 -18.85 17.00
C GLU A 16 24.21 -18.36 17.74
N ARG A 17 24.33 -18.17 19.06
CA ARG A 17 23.26 -17.59 19.88
C ARG A 17 23.33 -16.07 19.79
N ILE A 18 22.33 -15.46 19.23
CA ILE A 18 22.20 -14.00 19.10
C ILE A 18 21.14 -13.44 20.05
N PRO A 19 21.33 -12.24 20.59
CA PRO A 19 20.35 -11.57 21.44
C PRO A 19 19.16 -11.10 20.60
N ILE A 20 17.98 -11.06 21.20
CA ILE A 20 16.79 -10.44 20.62
C ILE A 20 16.55 -9.11 21.31
N TRP A 21 16.25 -8.09 20.51
CA TRP A 21 15.94 -6.75 20.98
C TRP A 21 14.61 -6.30 20.39
N THR A 22 13.83 -5.56 21.18
CA THR A 22 12.66 -4.82 20.70
C THR A 22 13.04 -3.37 20.56
N ALA A 23 12.83 -2.77 19.40
CA ALA A 23 13.18 -1.39 19.11
C ALA A 23 12.12 -0.72 18.23
N ASN A 24 11.89 0.57 18.46
CA ASN A 24 10.86 1.35 17.77
C ASN A 24 11.16 1.65 16.29
N TYR A 25 12.39 1.46 15.83
CA TYR A 25 12.75 1.61 14.42
C TYR A 25 12.48 0.36 13.58
N VAL A 26 12.17 -0.78 14.23
CA VAL A 26 11.75 -2.01 13.54
C VAL A 26 10.25 -1.91 13.28
N LEU A 27 9.87 -1.81 12.01
CA LEU A 27 8.47 -1.67 11.61
C LEU A 27 7.77 -3.03 11.67
N TYR A 28 6.75 -3.14 12.51
CA TYR A 28 5.96 -4.36 12.68
C TYR A 28 5.25 -4.79 11.38
N GLU A 29 4.81 -3.81 10.59
CA GLU A 29 4.06 -4.03 9.34
C GLU A 29 4.94 -4.38 8.15
N TYR A 30 6.28 -4.39 8.32
CA TYR A 30 7.20 -4.69 7.24
C TYR A 30 7.70 -6.13 7.33
N GLY A 31 7.43 -6.91 6.29
CA GLY A 31 7.84 -8.33 6.24
C GLY A 31 7.16 -9.15 7.34
N THR A 32 7.97 -9.73 8.22
CA THR A 32 7.50 -10.50 9.38
C THR A 32 7.46 -9.68 10.67
N GLY A 33 7.80 -8.39 10.62
CA GLY A 33 8.02 -7.57 11.80
C GLY A 33 9.30 -7.88 12.56
N ILE A 34 10.15 -8.77 12.02
CA ILE A 34 11.44 -9.18 12.60
C ILE A 34 12.52 -8.95 11.55
N ILE A 35 13.60 -8.29 11.94
CA ILE A 35 14.77 -8.06 11.08
C ILE A 35 16.00 -8.74 11.70
N MET A 36 16.93 -9.15 10.85
CA MET A 36 18.28 -9.49 11.27
C MET A 36 19.12 -8.22 11.20
N ALA A 37 19.52 -7.69 12.36
CA ALA A 37 20.38 -6.51 12.42
C ALA A 37 21.78 -6.83 11.94
N VAL A 38 22.39 -5.88 11.23
CA VAL A 38 23.73 -5.99 10.66
C VAL A 38 24.61 -4.80 11.07
N PRO A 39 24.97 -4.66 12.35
CA PRO A 39 25.60 -3.44 12.88
C PRO A 39 26.88 -3.00 12.18
N ALA A 40 27.64 -3.92 11.60
CA ALA A 40 28.84 -3.57 10.85
C ALA A 40 28.54 -3.00 9.46
N HIS A 41 27.31 -3.14 8.93
CA HIS A 41 26.96 -2.86 7.53
C HIS A 41 25.67 -2.07 7.33
N ASP A 42 25.01 -1.66 8.42
CA ASP A 42 23.90 -0.71 8.44
C ASP A 42 24.16 0.37 9.49
N GLN A 43 24.07 1.63 9.10
CA GLN A 43 24.41 2.74 9.98
C GLN A 43 23.48 2.87 11.19
N ARG A 44 22.18 2.60 11.03
CA ARG A 44 21.22 2.64 12.15
C ARG A 44 21.48 1.52 13.14
N ASP A 45 21.75 0.33 12.63
CA ASP A 45 22.11 -0.82 13.46
C ASP A 45 23.45 -0.59 14.18
N TYR A 46 24.41 0.08 13.52
CA TYR A 46 25.68 0.47 14.11
C TYR A 46 25.49 1.41 15.30
N GLU A 47 24.73 2.49 15.12
CA GLU A 47 24.42 3.46 16.16
C GLU A 47 23.67 2.81 17.33
N PHE A 48 22.70 1.94 17.01
CA PHE A 48 22.00 1.15 18.01
C PHE A 48 22.97 0.25 18.78
N ALA A 49 23.83 -0.48 18.10
CA ALA A 49 24.80 -1.38 18.73
C ALA A 49 25.78 -0.63 19.63
N LYS A 50 26.27 0.52 19.20
CA LYS A 50 27.12 1.40 20.03
C LYS A 50 26.39 1.88 21.28
N LYS A 51 25.15 2.37 21.13
CA LYS A 51 24.33 2.90 22.23
C LYS A 51 24.03 1.86 23.30
N TYR A 52 23.80 0.60 22.90
CA TYR A 52 23.40 -0.48 23.80
C TYR A 52 24.48 -1.52 24.04
N SER A 53 25.75 -1.21 23.68
CA SER A 53 26.91 -2.10 23.84
C SER A 53 26.70 -3.50 23.27
N VAL A 54 26.07 -3.59 22.11
CA VAL A 54 25.88 -4.83 21.36
C VAL A 54 27.18 -5.11 20.58
N PRO A 55 27.71 -6.33 20.59
CA PRO A 55 28.89 -6.67 19.81
C PRO A 55 28.68 -6.42 18.30
N ILE A 56 29.67 -5.80 17.67
CA ILE A 56 29.68 -5.53 16.22
C ILE A 56 30.66 -6.49 15.56
N LYS A 57 30.16 -7.35 14.66
CA LYS A 57 30.96 -8.34 13.93
C LYS A 57 31.00 -7.96 12.47
N THR A 58 32.19 -7.65 11.95
CA THR A 58 32.39 -7.36 10.52
C THR A 58 32.24 -8.63 9.71
N VAL A 59 31.36 -8.62 8.71
CA VAL A 59 31.09 -9.74 7.80
C VAL A 59 31.32 -9.42 6.33
N ILE A 60 31.52 -8.13 5.99
CA ILE A 60 31.95 -7.69 4.66
C ILE A 60 33.18 -6.81 4.82
N GLN A 61 34.25 -7.16 4.13
CA GLN A 61 35.49 -6.40 4.15
C GLN A 61 35.74 -5.77 2.78
N PRO A 62 36.06 -4.45 2.73
CA PRO A 62 36.39 -3.80 1.47
C PRO A 62 37.66 -4.42 0.88
N ARG A 63 37.77 -4.46 -0.45
CA ARG A 63 38.98 -4.96 -1.13
C ARG A 63 40.13 -4.03 -0.86
N GLY A 64 41.23 -4.56 -0.32
CA GLY A 64 42.51 -3.85 -0.16
C GLY A 64 42.51 -2.71 0.86
N LYS A 65 41.50 -2.53 1.69
CA LYS A 65 41.40 -1.50 2.74
C LYS A 65 40.90 -2.06 4.05
N GLN A 66 41.35 -1.53 5.17
CA GLN A 66 40.75 -1.83 6.47
C GLN A 66 39.39 -1.14 6.59
N PRO A 67 38.38 -1.76 7.26
CA PRO A 67 37.10 -1.14 7.53
C PRO A 67 37.29 0.15 8.33
N LEU A 68 36.40 1.15 8.07
CA LEU A 68 36.38 2.39 8.84
C LEU A 68 35.98 2.08 10.31
N GLN A 69 36.74 2.58 11.28
CA GLN A 69 36.57 2.20 12.68
C GLN A 69 35.33 2.82 13.38
N ASN A 70 34.76 3.90 12.85
CA ASN A 70 33.74 4.70 13.54
C ASN A 70 32.37 4.77 12.85
N GLN A 71 32.14 3.94 11.87
CA GLN A 71 30.86 3.87 11.13
C GLN A 71 30.65 2.50 10.50
N ALA A 72 29.42 2.22 10.08
CA ALA A 72 29.13 1.02 9.31
C ALA A 72 29.76 1.07 7.92
N TYR A 73 30.22 -0.06 7.42
CA TYR A 73 30.67 -0.20 6.04
C TYR A 73 29.53 -0.70 5.16
N VAL A 74 29.02 0.16 4.28
CA VAL A 74 27.86 -0.14 3.41
C VAL A 74 28.25 -0.43 1.94
N GLY A 75 29.54 -0.57 1.66
CA GLY A 75 30.05 -0.80 0.31
C GLY A 75 30.12 -2.27 -0.10
N ASP A 76 30.51 -2.49 -1.36
CA ASP A 76 30.82 -3.83 -1.89
C ASP A 76 32.14 -4.38 -1.31
N GLY A 77 32.19 -5.68 -1.08
CA GLY A 77 33.38 -6.32 -0.52
C GLY A 77 33.29 -7.85 -0.47
N ILE A 78 34.24 -8.42 0.23
CA ILE A 78 34.39 -9.88 0.37
C ILE A 78 33.87 -10.31 1.74
N LEU A 79 33.14 -11.42 1.79
CA LEU A 79 32.64 -11.98 3.03
C LEU A 79 33.77 -12.53 3.89
N VAL A 80 33.74 -12.14 5.18
CA VAL A 80 34.61 -12.64 6.25
C VAL A 80 33.74 -13.04 7.44
N ASN A 81 34.25 -13.86 8.34
CA ASN A 81 33.52 -14.35 9.53
C ASN A 81 32.14 -14.97 9.21
N SER A 82 31.99 -15.55 8.01
CA SER A 82 30.74 -16.04 7.43
C SER A 82 30.80 -17.55 7.08
N HIS A 83 31.65 -18.30 7.75
CA HIS A 83 31.85 -19.75 7.57
C HIS A 83 32.10 -20.14 6.10
N GLN A 84 31.28 -21.06 5.55
CA GLN A 84 31.41 -21.54 4.16
C GLN A 84 31.24 -20.47 3.09
N PHE A 85 30.80 -19.28 3.45
CA PHE A 85 30.61 -18.16 2.53
C PHE A 85 31.78 -17.17 2.55
N ASN A 86 32.82 -17.42 3.37
CA ASN A 86 34.02 -16.59 3.38
C ASN A 86 34.68 -16.54 1.99
N GLY A 87 35.20 -15.39 1.62
CA GLY A 87 35.87 -15.20 0.34
C GLY A 87 34.96 -14.89 -0.84
N LEU A 88 33.64 -15.03 -0.69
CA LEU A 88 32.69 -14.65 -1.73
C LEU A 88 32.50 -13.13 -1.77
N GLU A 89 32.26 -12.61 -2.96
CA GLU A 89 31.73 -11.25 -3.13
C GLU A 89 30.35 -11.14 -2.53
N ASN A 90 30.03 -10.03 -1.86
CA ASN A 90 28.74 -9.87 -1.17
C ASN A 90 27.53 -10.02 -2.12
N LYS A 91 27.62 -9.55 -3.37
CA LYS A 91 26.52 -9.73 -4.37
C LYS A 91 26.32 -11.19 -4.78
N GLU A 92 27.40 -11.96 -4.90
CA GLU A 92 27.31 -13.40 -5.18
C GLU A 92 26.87 -14.16 -3.95
N ALA A 93 27.33 -13.77 -2.77
CA ALA A 93 26.97 -14.39 -1.51
C ALA A 93 25.45 -14.35 -1.24
N ILE A 94 24.74 -13.26 -1.63
CA ILE A 94 23.27 -13.18 -1.51
C ILE A 94 22.60 -14.37 -2.16
N LYS A 95 22.99 -14.73 -3.40
CA LYS A 95 22.43 -15.85 -4.15
C LYS A 95 22.79 -17.21 -3.50
N GLN A 96 24.03 -17.33 -3.06
CA GLN A 96 24.51 -18.58 -2.45
C GLN A 96 23.87 -18.85 -1.09
N VAL A 97 23.72 -17.83 -0.26
CA VAL A 97 23.04 -17.88 1.04
C VAL A 97 21.56 -18.20 0.85
N ALA A 98 20.87 -17.54 -0.09
CA ALA A 98 19.46 -17.83 -0.39
C ALA A 98 19.26 -19.28 -0.84
N LYS A 99 20.14 -19.79 -1.73
CA LYS A 99 20.12 -21.19 -2.18
C LYS A 99 20.35 -22.16 -1.02
N PHE A 100 21.30 -21.85 -0.12
CA PHE A 100 21.59 -22.67 1.06
C PHE A 100 20.38 -22.74 2.00
N LEU A 101 19.76 -21.59 2.33
CA LEU A 101 18.58 -21.51 3.20
C LEU A 101 17.41 -22.30 2.61
N LYS A 102 17.16 -22.16 1.30
CA LYS A 102 16.12 -22.91 0.60
C LYS A 102 16.37 -24.42 0.63
N LYS A 103 17.60 -24.85 0.30
CA LYS A 103 17.98 -26.27 0.31
C LYS A 103 17.80 -26.93 1.69
N ASN A 104 18.14 -26.20 2.75
CA ASN A 104 18.05 -26.70 4.12
C ASN A 104 16.67 -26.44 4.78
N LYS A 105 15.68 -25.95 4.03
CA LYS A 105 14.33 -25.60 4.53
C LYS A 105 14.34 -24.59 5.69
N LEU A 106 15.33 -23.71 5.73
CA LEU A 106 15.52 -22.67 6.75
C LEU A 106 14.92 -21.33 6.35
N GLY A 107 14.61 -21.15 5.06
CA GLY A 107 14.06 -19.94 4.52
C GLY A 107 13.65 -20.08 3.05
N LYS A 108 13.05 -19.03 2.51
CA LYS A 108 12.68 -18.91 1.09
C LYS A 108 12.88 -17.48 0.59
N GLU A 109 13.16 -17.33 -0.68
CA GLU A 109 13.09 -16.03 -1.34
C GLU A 109 11.68 -15.50 -1.31
N THR A 110 11.53 -14.21 -1.01
CA THR A 110 10.24 -13.52 -0.96
C THR A 110 10.40 -12.13 -1.53
N THR A 111 9.48 -11.76 -2.41
CA THR A 111 9.43 -10.39 -2.94
C THR A 111 8.58 -9.54 -2.00
N GLN A 112 9.14 -8.44 -1.52
CA GLN A 112 8.43 -7.43 -0.74
C GLN A 112 8.24 -6.20 -1.62
N TYR A 113 7.01 -5.76 -1.76
CA TYR A 113 6.70 -4.54 -2.49
C TYR A 113 6.78 -3.33 -1.54
N LYS A 114 7.38 -2.24 -1.98
CA LYS A 114 7.41 -0.98 -1.22
C LYS A 114 6.06 -0.29 -1.18
N LEU A 115 5.17 -0.60 -2.13
CA LEU A 115 3.81 -0.09 -2.16
C LEU A 115 3.02 -0.75 -1.02
N ARG A 116 2.40 0.07 -0.17
CA ARG A 116 1.50 -0.42 0.88
C ARG A 116 0.18 -0.85 0.26
N ASP A 117 -0.48 -1.81 0.91
CA ASP A 117 -1.83 -2.21 0.52
C ASP A 117 -2.78 -1.01 0.55
N TRP A 118 -3.61 -0.93 -0.48
CA TRP A 118 -4.64 0.10 -0.54
C TRP A 118 -5.83 -0.31 0.32
N LEU A 119 -6.02 0.41 1.42
CA LEU A 119 -7.20 0.23 2.26
C LEU A 119 -8.38 0.93 1.58
N ILE A 120 -9.36 0.15 1.14
CA ILE A 120 -10.53 0.65 0.38
C ILE A 120 -11.47 1.44 1.28
N SER A 121 -11.68 1.01 2.54
CA SER A 121 -12.69 1.58 3.43
C SER A 121 -12.34 2.98 3.94
N ARG A 122 -13.37 3.84 4.00
CA ARG A 122 -13.31 5.20 4.55
C ARG A 122 -14.48 5.44 5.49
N GLN A 123 -14.19 6.02 6.64
CA GLN A 123 -15.16 6.40 7.67
C GLN A 123 -15.75 7.78 7.33
N ARG A 124 -16.46 7.84 6.22
CA ARG A 124 -17.09 9.09 5.72
C ARG A 124 -18.36 8.81 4.93
N TYR A 125 -19.22 9.81 4.83
CA TYR A 125 -20.47 9.72 4.08
C TYR A 125 -20.26 9.60 2.57
N TRP A 126 -19.36 10.43 2.02
CA TRP A 126 -19.15 10.52 0.58
C TRP A 126 -18.30 9.36 0.05
N GLY A 127 -18.90 8.52 -0.75
CA GLY A 127 -18.30 7.36 -1.40
C GLY A 127 -19.33 6.27 -1.66
N ALA A 128 -18.99 5.26 -2.45
CA ALA A 128 -19.83 4.10 -2.68
C ALA A 128 -19.89 3.24 -1.40
N PRO A 129 -21.08 2.91 -0.87
CA PRO A 129 -21.21 2.04 0.30
C PRO A 129 -20.61 0.66 0.05
N ILE A 130 -19.93 0.12 1.04
CA ILE A 130 -19.41 -1.25 0.97
C ILE A 130 -20.58 -2.21 1.22
N PRO A 131 -20.92 -3.13 0.27
CA PRO A 131 -22.13 -3.93 0.31
C PRO A 131 -21.98 -5.17 1.21
N ILE A 132 -21.67 -4.95 2.50
CA ILE A 132 -21.46 -6.00 3.51
C ILE A 132 -22.42 -5.82 4.69
N ILE A 133 -22.84 -6.95 5.25
CA ILE A 133 -23.67 -7.05 6.44
C ILE A 133 -22.99 -7.98 7.45
N TYR A 134 -22.92 -7.55 8.71
CA TYR A 134 -22.36 -8.31 9.82
C TYR A 134 -23.50 -8.96 10.62
N CYS A 135 -23.54 -10.26 10.60
CA CYS A 135 -24.53 -11.07 11.30
C CYS A 135 -23.85 -11.90 12.41
N THR A 136 -24.42 -11.92 13.61
CA THR A 136 -23.89 -12.71 14.72
C THR A 136 -23.87 -14.21 14.45
N ASN A 137 -24.84 -14.72 13.68
CA ASN A 137 -24.94 -16.14 13.35
C ASN A 137 -24.19 -16.52 12.07
N CYS A 138 -24.25 -15.66 11.03
CA CYS A 138 -23.73 -15.98 9.69
C CYS A 138 -22.36 -15.35 9.40
N GLY A 139 -21.84 -14.52 10.30
CA GLY A 139 -20.58 -13.79 10.10
C GLY A 139 -20.74 -12.65 9.08
N ILE A 140 -19.77 -12.52 8.20
CA ILE A 140 -19.75 -11.52 7.12
C ILE A 140 -20.59 -12.03 5.96
N VAL A 141 -21.61 -11.26 5.57
CA VAL A 141 -22.57 -11.62 4.52
C VAL A 141 -22.63 -10.50 3.48
N PRO A 142 -22.39 -10.75 2.20
CA PRO A 142 -22.58 -9.75 1.15
C PRO A 142 -24.09 -9.41 0.99
N VAL A 143 -24.36 -8.16 0.61
CA VAL A 143 -25.69 -7.75 0.17
C VAL A 143 -26.01 -8.50 -1.12
N PRO A 144 -27.18 -9.14 -1.27
CA PRO A 144 -27.56 -9.83 -2.50
C PRO A 144 -27.60 -8.88 -3.69
N GLU A 145 -27.23 -9.37 -4.89
CA GLU A 145 -27.20 -8.55 -6.11
C GLU A 145 -28.54 -7.86 -6.42
N LYS A 146 -29.67 -8.55 -6.15
CA LYS A 146 -31.01 -8.00 -6.33
C LYS A 146 -31.31 -6.78 -5.44
N ASP A 147 -30.59 -6.63 -4.34
CA ASP A 147 -30.76 -5.57 -3.35
C ASP A 147 -29.71 -4.45 -3.52
N LEU A 148 -28.93 -4.50 -4.60
CA LEU A 148 -27.99 -3.44 -5.00
C LEU A 148 -28.68 -2.42 -5.92
N PRO A 149 -28.24 -1.16 -5.88
CA PRO A 149 -27.17 -0.59 -5.06
C PRO A 149 -27.60 -0.34 -3.61
N VAL A 150 -26.62 -0.36 -2.68
CA VAL A 150 -26.84 0.15 -1.33
C VAL A 150 -26.92 1.69 -1.40
N ILE A 151 -28.10 2.24 -1.06
CA ILE A 151 -28.36 3.68 -1.18
C ILE A 151 -27.97 4.38 0.12
N LEU A 152 -27.23 5.48 0.01
CA LEU A 152 -26.91 6.35 1.13
C LEU A 152 -28.16 7.06 1.65
N PRO A 153 -28.33 7.25 2.97
CA PRO A 153 -29.47 7.97 3.54
C PRO A 153 -29.39 9.45 3.18
N GLU A 154 -30.50 10.05 2.77
CA GLU A 154 -30.56 11.47 2.42
C GLU A 154 -30.33 12.40 3.62
N SER A 155 -30.68 11.95 4.83
CA SER A 155 -30.52 12.70 6.07
C SER A 155 -29.53 12.02 6.98
N VAL A 156 -28.43 12.69 7.27
CA VAL A 156 -27.39 12.29 8.24
C VAL A 156 -26.94 13.50 9.07
N ASP A 157 -26.53 13.24 10.30
CA ASP A 157 -25.96 14.28 11.15
C ASP A 157 -24.43 14.31 11.02
N PHE A 158 -23.91 15.40 10.48
CA PHE A 158 -22.46 15.66 10.33
C PHE A 158 -21.83 16.29 11.58
N LYS A 159 -22.63 16.67 12.59
CA LYS A 159 -22.14 17.41 13.77
C LYS A 159 -21.58 16.50 14.87
N THR A 160 -21.93 15.23 14.86
CA THR A 160 -21.58 14.28 15.93
C THR A 160 -20.10 13.87 15.97
N GLY A 161 -19.32 14.24 14.97
CA GLY A 161 -17.95 13.76 14.79
C GLY A 161 -17.88 12.26 14.40
N GLY A 162 -16.81 11.84 13.76
CA GLY A 162 -16.66 10.46 13.29
C GLY A 162 -17.43 10.15 12.00
N ASN A 163 -17.81 8.86 11.84
CA ASN A 163 -18.51 8.41 10.62
C ASN A 163 -20.03 8.69 10.72
N PRO A 164 -20.58 9.60 9.88
CA PRO A 164 -22.01 9.97 9.96
C PRO A 164 -22.96 8.82 9.66
N LEU A 165 -22.52 7.82 8.91
CA LEU A 165 -23.35 6.63 8.62
C LEU A 165 -23.49 5.72 9.84
N ALA A 166 -22.46 5.66 10.69
CA ALA A 166 -22.46 4.82 11.88
C ALA A 166 -23.50 5.26 12.93
N THR A 167 -23.90 6.54 12.93
CA THR A 167 -24.90 7.11 13.82
C THR A 167 -26.32 7.02 13.26
N ASN A 168 -26.50 6.63 11.98
CA ASN A 168 -27.81 6.50 11.36
C ASN A 168 -28.41 5.11 11.61
N GLU A 169 -29.23 4.97 12.63
CA GLU A 169 -29.82 3.68 13.04
C GLU A 169 -30.60 2.97 11.92
N LYS A 170 -31.28 3.72 11.05
CA LYS A 170 -32.06 3.16 9.93
C LYS A 170 -31.13 2.57 8.87
N PHE A 171 -29.96 3.15 8.67
CA PHE A 171 -28.98 2.64 7.74
C PHE A 171 -28.21 1.44 8.30
N VAL A 172 -27.84 1.50 9.58
CA VAL A 172 -27.02 0.48 10.26
C VAL A 172 -27.81 -0.81 10.53
N ASN A 173 -29.03 -0.68 11.09
CA ASN A 173 -29.79 -1.84 11.54
C ASN A 173 -30.57 -2.48 10.39
N VAL A 174 -30.18 -3.69 10.01
CA VAL A 174 -30.78 -4.44 8.90
C VAL A 174 -31.09 -5.88 9.31
N LYS A 175 -31.78 -6.60 8.45
CA LYS A 175 -31.95 -8.06 8.58
C LYS A 175 -30.85 -8.77 7.76
N CYS A 176 -30.31 -9.85 8.31
CA CYS A 176 -29.40 -10.71 7.59
C CYS A 176 -30.11 -11.37 6.39
N PRO A 177 -29.57 -11.29 5.17
CA PRO A 177 -30.21 -11.89 4.01
C PRO A 177 -30.19 -13.43 4.02
N LYS A 178 -29.33 -14.05 4.86
CA LYS A 178 -29.26 -15.53 4.98
C LYS A 178 -30.19 -16.08 6.04
N CYS A 179 -30.19 -15.52 7.26
CA CYS A 179 -30.95 -16.08 8.39
C CYS A 179 -32.09 -15.19 8.91
N HIS A 180 -32.29 -14.02 8.31
CA HIS A 180 -33.31 -13.02 8.62
C HIS A 180 -33.28 -12.46 10.06
N GLN A 181 -32.27 -12.82 10.85
CA GLN A 181 -32.05 -12.25 12.18
C GLN A 181 -31.54 -10.80 12.09
N LYS A 182 -31.61 -10.08 13.22
CA LYS A 182 -31.04 -8.73 13.34
C LYS A 182 -29.54 -8.75 13.00
N ALA A 183 -29.11 -7.82 12.19
CA ALA A 183 -27.73 -7.68 11.73
C ALA A 183 -27.37 -6.20 11.56
N LYS A 184 -26.11 -5.90 11.35
CA LYS A 184 -25.61 -4.54 11.13
C LYS A 184 -25.00 -4.42 9.73
N ARG A 185 -25.37 -3.35 9.01
CA ARG A 185 -24.75 -2.98 7.75
C ARG A 185 -23.37 -2.39 8.01
N GLU A 186 -22.42 -2.59 7.06
CA GLU A 186 -21.18 -1.85 7.01
C GLU A 186 -21.48 -0.36 6.83
N THR A 187 -20.79 0.48 7.58
CA THR A 187 -20.97 1.94 7.57
C THR A 187 -19.84 2.68 6.86
N ASP A 188 -18.76 1.98 6.54
CA ASP A 188 -17.69 2.56 5.73
C ASP A 188 -18.13 2.65 4.28
N THR A 189 -17.66 3.70 3.61
CA THR A 189 -17.75 3.85 2.16
C THR A 189 -16.43 3.51 1.50
N MET A 190 -16.44 3.26 0.21
CA MET A 190 -15.22 3.03 -0.55
C MET A 190 -14.48 4.34 -0.78
N ASP A 191 -13.16 4.26 -0.88
CA ASP A 191 -12.33 5.36 -1.33
C ASP A 191 -12.80 5.86 -2.70
N THR A 192 -12.80 7.17 -2.91
CA THR A 192 -13.24 7.79 -4.17
C THR A 192 -12.40 7.36 -5.39
N PHE A 193 -11.17 6.85 -5.17
CA PHE A 193 -10.39 6.27 -6.25
C PHE A 193 -10.97 4.98 -6.80
N VAL A 194 -11.87 4.30 -6.08
CA VAL A 194 -12.60 3.15 -6.65
C VAL A 194 -13.45 3.61 -7.83
N ASP A 195 -14.25 4.68 -7.65
CA ASP A 195 -15.12 5.20 -8.70
C ASP A 195 -14.29 5.84 -9.82
N SER A 196 -13.28 6.65 -9.48
CA SER A 196 -12.44 7.32 -10.45
C SER A 196 -11.53 6.35 -11.25
N SER A 197 -11.41 5.12 -10.82
CA SER A 197 -10.57 4.11 -11.48
C SER A 197 -11.20 3.50 -12.73
N TRP A 198 -12.49 3.67 -12.93
CA TRP A 198 -13.20 3.04 -14.06
C TRP A 198 -14.30 3.90 -14.69
N TYR A 199 -14.53 5.14 -14.22
CA TYR A 199 -15.58 6.03 -14.71
C TYR A 199 -15.60 6.20 -16.22
N PHE A 200 -14.42 6.25 -16.84
CA PHE A 200 -14.22 6.41 -18.28
C PHE A 200 -14.82 5.24 -19.08
N LEU A 201 -14.82 4.03 -18.54
CA LEU A 201 -15.48 2.88 -19.17
C LEU A 201 -17.01 3.06 -19.21
N LYS A 202 -17.57 3.63 -18.13
CA LYS A 202 -19.00 3.96 -18.09
C LYS A 202 -19.35 5.06 -19.06
N TYR A 203 -18.45 6.01 -19.31
CA TYR A 203 -18.65 7.05 -20.31
C TYR A 203 -18.78 6.50 -21.75
N CYS A 204 -18.10 5.40 -22.05
CA CYS A 204 -18.27 4.70 -23.32
C CYS A 204 -19.67 4.06 -23.47
N SER A 205 -20.34 3.76 -22.37
CA SER A 205 -21.63 3.04 -22.33
C SER A 205 -22.65 3.70 -21.37
N PRO A 206 -22.99 4.98 -21.52
CA PRO A 206 -23.75 5.74 -20.53
C PRO A 206 -25.16 5.20 -20.30
N LYS A 207 -25.79 4.62 -21.34
CA LYS A 207 -27.14 4.05 -21.31
C LYS A 207 -27.19 2.58 -20.86
N SER A 208 -26.05 1.91 -20.76
CA SER A 208 -25.99 0.51 -20.36
C SER A 208 -26.45 0.32 -18.91
N LYS A 209 -27.28 -0.69 -18.66
CA LYS A 209 -27.65 -1.11 -17.30
C LYS A 209 -26.58 -1.97 -16.63
N LYS A 210 -25.58 -2.43 -17.39
CA LYS A 210 -24.37 -3.12 -16.90
C LYS A 210 -23.31 -2.11 -16.48
N ILE A 211 -22.21 -2.57 -15.93
CA ILE A 211 -21.03 -1.75 -15.62
C ILE A 211 -20.63 -0.97 -16.90
N PHE A 212 -20.51 -1.69 -18.03
CA PHE A 212 -20.32 -1.18 -19.39
C PHE A 212 -20.75 -2.27 -20.38
N ASP A 213 -20.74 -1.99 -21.67
CA ASP A 213 -21.05 -2.94 -22.74
C ASP A 213 -19.96 -2.95 -23.83
N ASN A 214 -20.25 -3.51 -24.99
CA ASN A 214 -19.29 -3.68 -26.08
C ASN A 214 -18.78 -2.37 -26.71
N GLU A 215 -19.44 -1.23 -26.48
CA GLU A 215 -19.00 0.10 -26.95
C GLU A 215 -17.60 0.45 -26.42
N VAL A 216 -17.25 -0.08 -25.23
CA VAL A 216 -15.91 0.05 -24.67
C VAL A 216 -14.82 -0.45 -25.63
N ASN A 217 -15.07 -1.52 -26.40
CA ASN A 217 -14.09 -2.06 -27.33
C ASN A 217 -13.83 -1.16 -28.55
N PHE A 218 -14.77 -0.26 -28.84
CA PHE A 218 -14.62 0.72 -29.91
C PHE A 218 -13.88 2.00 -29.42
N TRP A 219 -14.25 2.49 -28.23
CA TRP A 219 -13.75 3.77 -27.72
C TRP A 219 -12.39 3.67 -26.99
N MET A 220 -12.06 2.51 -26.46
CA MET A 220 -10.85 2.33 -25.68
C MET A 220 -9.70 1.69 -26.46
N PRO A 221 -8.43 2.03 -26.16
CA PRO A 221 -7.97 2.93 -25.07
C PRO A 221 -8.15 4.41 -25.39
N ILE A 222 -8.10 5.28 -24.36
CA ILE A 222 -8.12 6.74 -24.51
C ILE A 222 -6.86 7.19 -25.25
N ASP A 223 -6.99 8.06 -26.26
CA ASP A 223 -5.84 8.54 -27.05
C ASP A 223 -4.88 9.39 -26.22
N MET A 224 -5.41 10.35 -25.45
CA MET A 224 -4.62 11.21 -24.59
C MET A 224 -5.35 11.48 -23.27
N TYR A 225 -4.69 11.18 -22.16
CA TYR A 225 -5.17 11.43 -20.81
C TYR A 225 -4.39 12.56 -20.16
N ILE A 226 -5.09 13.64 -19.78
CA ILE A 226 -4.47 14.88 -19.29
C ILE A 226 -4.84 15.09 -17.82
N GLY A 227 -3.84 15.39 -16.97
CA GLY A 227 -4.07 15.67 -15.57
C GLY A 227 -2.85 16.22 -14.86
N GLY A 228 -3.03 16.61 -13.60
CA GLY A 228 -1.93 17.09 -12.76
C GLY A 228 -0.97 15.99 -12.35
N ARG A 229 0.29 16.34 -12.18
CA ARG A 229 1.35 15.41 -11.76
C ARG A 229 1.12 14.76 -10.40
N GLU A 230 0.32 15.37 -9.53
CA GLU A 230 -0.05 14.83 -8.20
C GLU A 230 -0.81 13.52 -8.29
N HIS A 231 -1.47 13.26 -9.41
CA HIS A 231 -2.20 12.01 -9.64
C HIS A 231 -1.29 10.82 -9.97
N ALA A 232 0.00 11.03 -10.24
CA ALA A 232 0.94 9.97 -10.55
C ALA A 232 1.04 8.92 -9.42
N ALA A 233 1.05 9.37 -8.16
CA ALA A 233 1.07 8.50 -6.98
C ALA A 233 -0.33 8.28 -6.35
N GLY A 234 -1.40 8.57 -7.06
CA GLY A 234 -2.78 8.45 -6.61
C GLY A 234 -3.67 7.82 -7.69
N HIS A 235 -4.57 8.62 -8.26
CA HIS A 235 -5.54 8.18 -9.26
C HIS A 235 -4.94 7.32 -10.38
N LEU A 236 -3.78 7.68 -10.96
CA LEU A 236 -3.20 6.96 -12.10
C LEU A 236 -2.75 5.53 -11.76
N ILE A 237 -2.34 5.27 -10.52
CA ILE A 237 -2.01 3.91 -10.07
C ILE A 237 -3.26 3.04 -10.16
N TYR A 238 -4.37 3.51 -9.59
CA TYR A 238 -5.62 2.74 -9.53
C TYR A 238 -6.31 2.66 -10.89
N PHE A 239 -6.27 3.73 -11.68
CA PHE A 239 -6.74 3.79 -13.06
C PHE A 239 -6.13 2.67 -13.92
N ARG A 240 -4.81 2.48 -13.82
CA ARG A 240 -4.10 1.40 -14.52
C ARG A 240 -4.35 0.03 -13.88
N PHE A 241 -4.34 -0.03 -12.55
CA PHE A 241 -4.57 -1.28 -11.81
C PHE A 241 -5.94 -1.87 -12.11
N PHE A 242 -7.00 -1.09 -12.04
CA PHE A 242 -8.36 -1.55 -12.35
C PHE A 242 -8.50 -2.02 -13.80
N THR A 243 -7.89 -1.32 -14.76
CA THR A 243 -7.87 -1.75 -16.16
C THR A 243 -7.23 -3.13 -16.31
N LYS A 244 -6.10 -3.37 -15.64
CA LYS A 244 -5.41 -4.67 -15.68
C LYS A 244 -6.24 -5.78 -15.02
N VAL A 245 -6.82 -5.51 -13.86
CA VAL A 245 -7.72 -6.45 -13.17
C VAL A 245 -8.92 -6.80 -14.04
N MET A 246 -9.58 -5.81 -14.65
CA MET A 246 -10.72 -6.06 -15.54
C MET A 246 -10.33 -6.86 -16.78
N LYS A 247 -9.11 -6.66 -17.30
CA LYS A 247 -8.56 -7.51 -18.36
C LYS A 247 -8.36 -8.94 -17.89
N ASP A 248 -7.74 -9.14 -16.71
CA ASP A 248 -7.49 -10.47 -16.17
C ASP A 248 -8.78 -11.24 -15.88
N LEU A 249 -9.86 -10.52 -15.55
CA LEU A 249 -11.22 -11.06 -15.40
C LEU A 249 -11.94 -11.29 -16.76
N GLY A 250 -11.31 -10.99 -17.88
CA GLY A 250 -11.91 -11.12 -19.22
C GLY A 250 -12.96 -10.07 -19.56
N LEU A 251 -13.10 -9.01 -18.76
CA LEU A 251 -14.06 -7.93 -18.99
C LEU A 251 -13.58 -6.91 -20.02
N LEU A 252 -12.26 -6.72 -20.15
CA LEU A 252 -11.62 -5.80 -21.09
C LEU A 252 -10.58 -6.53 -21.97
N LYS A 253 -10.33 -6.01 -23.17
CA LYS A 253 -9.27 -6.49 -24.06
C LYS A 253 -7.96 -5.73 -23.89
N ILE A 254 -8.00 -4.52 -23.38
CA ILE A 254 -6.85 -3.62 -23.20
C ILE A 254 -6.16 -3.85 -21.84
N SER A 255 -4.85 -3.57 -21.77
CA SER A 255 -4.05 -3.64 -20.53
C SER A 255 -3.66 -2.28 -19.99
N GLU A 256 -3.78 -1.24 -20.81
CA GLU A 256 -3.53 0.15 -20.41
C GLU A 256 -4.74 0.99 -20.81
N PRO A 257 -5.22 1.88 -19.94
CA PRO A 257 -6.43 2.65 -20.19
C PRO A 257 -6.24 3.81 -21.15
N ALA A 258 -5.00 4.28 -21.35
CA ALA A 258 -4.66 5.38 -22.24
C ALA A 258 -3.37 5.09 -23.03
N LEU A 259 -3.27 5.62 -24.25
CA LEU A 259 -2.09 5.53 -25.10
C LEU A 259 -1.04 6.56 -24.71
N THR A 260 -1.47 7.78 -24.40
CA THR A 260 -0.60 8.90 -24.05
C THR A 260 -1.07 9.54 -22.76
N LEU A 261 -0.11 9.80 -21.87
CA LEU A 261 -0.34 10.57 -20.64
C LEU A 261 0.38 11.91 -20.74
N TYR A 262 -0.36 12.99 -20.54
CA TYR A 262 0.19 14.34 -20.48
C TYR A 262 -0.05 14.94 -19.08
N ASN A 263 1.03 15.06 -18.30
CA ASN A 263 0.95 15.68 -16.99
C ASN A 263 1.32 17.17 -17.08
N HIS A 264 0.36 18.05 -16.80
CA HIS A 264 0.61 19.47 -16.72
C HIS A 264 1.28 19.85 -15.39
N GLY A 265 1.95 21.01 -15.37
CA GLY A 265 2.50 21.60 -14.15
C GLY A 265 1.44 22.18 -13.22
N ASP A 266 1.88 22.68 -12.06
CA ASP A 266 1.00 23.36 -11.11
C ASP A 266 0.54 24.71 -11.67
N VAL A 267 -0.72 25.06 -11.46
CA VAL A 267 -1.23 26.40 -11.73
C VAL A 267 -0.93 27.26 -10.50
N ASN A 268 -0.13 28.30 -10.72
CA ASN A 268 0.36 29.16 -9.66
C ASN A 268 -0.29 30.54 -9.75
N LYS A 269 -0.48 31.20 -8.60
CA LYS A 269 -0.75 32.62 -8.46
C LYS A 269 0.36 33.23 -7.60
N ASP A 270 0.94 34.34 -8.09
CA ASP A 270 2.03 35.06 -7.40
C ASP A 270 3.21 34.11 -7.02
N GLY A 271 3.60 33.22 -7.93
CA GLY A 271 4.69 32.26 -7.75
C GLY A 271 4.39 31.08 -6.80
N LEU A 272 3.19 31.00 -6.23
CA LEU A 272 2.77 29.94 -5.32
C LEU A 272 1.64 29.09 -5.92
N ARG A 273 1.72 27.77 -5.70
CA ARG A 273 0.63 26.86 -6.07
C ARG A 273 -0.69 27.33 -5.44
N MET A 274 -1.75 27.43 -6.26
CA MET A 274 -3.07 27.76 -5.77
C MET A 274 -3.62 26.71 -4.80
N SER A 275 -4.15 27.14 -3.68
CA SER A 275 -4.76 26.27 -2.67
C SER A 275 -5.85 27.02 -1.89
N LYS A 276 -6.97 26.34 -1.62
CA LYS A 276 -8.06 26.89 -0.78
C LYS A 276 -7.55 27.26 0.62
N SER A 277 -6.67 26.44 1.19
CA SER A 277 -6.09 26.72 2.52
C SER A 277 -5.17 27.94 2.58
N ARG A 278 -4.64 28.38 1.43
CA ARG A 278 -3.80 29.57 1.31
C ARG A 278 -4.60 30.81 0.91
N GLY A 279 -5.85 30.66 0.52
CA GLY A 279 -6.70 31.78 0.06
C GLY A 279 -6.26 32.42 -1.26
N ASN A 280 -5.37 31.78 -2.02
CA ASN A 280 -4.80 32.31 -3.27
C ASN A 280 -5.44 31.70 -4.53
N VAL A 281 -6.66 31.19 -4.43
CA VAL A 281 -7.41 30.65 -5.57
C VAL A 281 -7.94 31.79 -6.44
N VAL A 282 -7.82 31.64 -7.75
CA VAL A 282 -8.47 32.53 -8.74
C VAL A 282 -9.70 31.79 -9.27
N ASP A 283 -10.86 32.43 -9.17
CA ASP A 283 -12.08 31.91 -9.77
C ASP A 283 -11.98 32.03 -11.31
N PRO A 284 -12.17 30.93 -12.07
CA PRO A 284 -12.19 31.02 -13.53
C PRO A 284 -13.21 32.03 -14.08
N LEU A 285 -14.33 32.23 -13.40
CA LEU A 285 -15.34 33.20 -13.80
C LEU A 285 -14.84 34.63 -13.73
N ASP A 286 -13.90 34.98 -12.84
CA ASP A 286 -13.28 36.28 -12.79
C ASP A 286 -12.38 36.56 -14.00
N THR A 287 -11.87 35.52 -14.63
CA THR A 287 -11.07 35.62 -15.86
C THR A 287 -11.97 35.81 -17.08
N VAL A 288 -13.16 35.21 -17.08
CA VAL A 288 -14.13 35.33 -18.17
C VAL A 288 -14.76 36.72 -18.21
N LYS A 289 -14.88 37.39 -17.06
CA LYS A 289 -15.46 38.74 -16.94
C LYS A 289 -14.49 39.86 -17.38
N LYS A 290 -13.23 39.57 -17.56
CA LYS A 290 -12.20 40.48 -18.06
C LYS A 290 -12.09 40.43 -19.58
#